data_edb28bbb4128f262e90721eb73288d2b
#
_entry.id   edb28bbb4128f262e90721eb73288d2b
#
_cell.length_a   1.000
_cell.length_b   1.000
_cell.length_c   1.000
_cell.angle_alpha   90.00
_cell.angle_beta   90.00
_cell.angle_gamma   90.00
#
_symmetry.space_group_name_H-M   'P 1'
#
loop_
_entity.id
_entity.type
_entity.pdbx_description
1 polymer ?
#
loop_
_entity_poly.entity_id
_entity_poly.type
_entity_poly.pdbx_seq_one_letter_code
_entity_poly.pdbx_strand_id
1 'polypeptide(L)'
;MALLDVKNVRKVYTTRFGGNQVEALKDVNFSVEQGEYVAIMGESGSGKSTLLNILAALDKPTEGKVFLKEKDLSKVKEKEMAAFRRNNLGFVFQDFNLLDTFSLKDNIFLPLVLSGTYYREMERRLLPLADELGIKNLLEKYPYEVSGGQKQRAAVARAVITQPQLLLADEPTGALDSKAAKELLKLFTSLNQDGQTILMVTHSVKAASTAGRVLFIKDGRVFHQIYKGNLSETQMYQKISDTMTAITAGGADDE
;
A
#
# COMPACT_ATOMS: atom_id res chain seq x y z
N MET A 1 -10.98 -15.56 -7.52
CA MET A 1 -9.64 -15.90 -8.03
C MET A 1 -8.66 -14.90 -7.46
N ALA A 2 -7.63 -15.34 -6.77
CA ALA A 2 -6.71 -14.43 -6.09
C ALA A 2 -6.03 -13.48 -7.11
N LEU A 3 -6.07 -12.18 -6.81
CA LEU A 3 -5.35 -11.16 -7.56
C LEU A 3 -3.86 -11.20 -7.20
N LEU A 4 -3.57 -11.26 -5.89
CA LEU A 4 -2.23 -11.38 -5.33
C LEU A 4 -2.13 -12.70 -4.58
N ASP A 5 -1.05 -13.45 -4.80
CA ASP A 5 -0.80 -14.72 -4.11
C ASP A 5 0.67 -14.77 -3.65
N VAL A 6 0.87 -14.86 -2.34
CA VAL A 6 2.17 -14.85 -1.68
C VAL A 6 2.41 -16.23 -1.09
N LYS A 7 3.44 -16.93 -1.56
CA LYS A 7 3.72 -18.33 -1.24
C LYS A 7 5.13 -18.51 -0.68
N ASN A 8 5.18 -18.94 0.59
CA ASN A 8 6.41 -19.30 1.31
C ASN A 8 7.50 -18.25 1.20
N VAL A 9 7.10 -16.95 1.25
CA VAL A 9 8.04 -15.85 1.07
C VAL A 9 8.92 -15.72 2.30
N ARG A 10 10.23 -15.83 2.04
CA ARG A 10 11.31 -15.64 3.00
C ARG A 10 12.23 -14.54 2.52
N LYS A 11 12.70 -13.69 3.43
CA LYS A 11 13.68 -12.63 3.12
C LYS A 11 14.76 -12.58 4.18
N VAL A 12 16.00 -12.77 3.73
CA VAL A 12 17.22 -12.64 4.54
C VAL A 12 18.09 -11.53 3.95
N TYR A 13 18.44 -10.57 4.78
CA TYR A 13 19.46 -9.56 4.45
C TYR A 13 20.80 -9.98 5.02
N THR A 14 21.84 -9.91 4.20
CA THR A 14 23.22 -10.20 4.61
C THR A 14 24.04 -8.92 4.51
N THR A 15 24.77 -8.58 5.54
CA THR A 15 25.69 -7.43 5.50
C THR A 15 26.86 -7.69 4.55
N ARG A 16 27.36 -6.63 3.88
CA ARG A 16 28.42 -6.72 2.85
C ARG A 16 29.71 -7.41 3.31
N PHE A 17 29.97 -7.49 4.60
CA PHE A 17 31.21 -8.06 5.17
C PHE A 17 31.00 -9.43 5.84
N GLY A 18 29.96 -10.17 5.45
CA GLY A 18 29.78 -11.58 5.88
C GLY A 18 29.48 -11.79 7.36
N GLY A 19 29.01 -10.73 8.05
CA GLY A 19 28.74 -10.78 9.49
C GLY A 19 27.30 -11.27 9.80
N ASN A 20 26.45 -10.38 10.24
CA ASN A 20 25.10 -10.72 10.71
C ASN A 20 24.12 -10.89 9.56
N GLN A 21 23.36 -11.98 9.61
CA GLN A 21 22.18 -12.19 8.79
C GLN A 21 20.93 -11.74 9.58
N VAL A 22 20.06 -10.97 8.93
CA VAL A 22 18.77 -10.57 9.50
C VAL A 22 17.67 -11.19 8.65
N GLU A 23 16.93 -12.12 9.23
CA GLU A 23 15.78 -12.76 8.61
C GLU A 23 14.54 -11.89 8.85
N ALA A 24 14.21 -11.06 7.87
CA ALA A 24 13.12 -10.10 7.96
C ALA A 24 11.74 -10.72 7.71
N LEU A 25 11.67 -11.77 6.88
CA LEU A 25 10.45 -12.52 6.62
C LEU A 25 10.74 -14.03 6.69
N LYS A 26 9.79 -14.76 7.29
CA LYS A 26 9.89 -16.21 7.54
C LYS A 26 8.59 -16.89 7.09
N ASP A 27 8.60 -17.51 5.93
CA ASP A 27 7.48 -18.31 5.43
C ASP A 27 6.13 -17.56 5.39
N VAL A 28 6.12 -16.37 4.77
CA VAL A 28 4.91 -15.55 4.64
C VAL A 28 4.00 -16.13 3.56
N ASN A 29 2.75 -16.42 3.96
CA ASN A 29 1.73 -17.01 3.09
C ASN A 29 0.40 -16.26 3.26
N PHE A 30 -0.14 -15.70 2.19
CA PHE A 30 -1.50 -15.16 2.11
C PHE A 30 -1.89 -14.87 0.66
N SER A 31 -3.17 -14.71 0.41
CA SER A 31 -3.70 -14.25 -0.88
C SER A 31 -4.60 -13.03 -0.69
N VAL A 32 -4.78 -12.24 -1.75
CA VAL A 32 -5.73 -11.12 -1.80
C VAL A 32 -6.60 -11.29 -3.02
N GLU A 33 -7.92 -11.30 -2.81
CA GLU A 33 -8.89 -11.38 -3.89
C GLU A 33 -9.06 -10.03 -4.60
N GLN A 34 -9.54 -10.07 -5.85
CA GLN A 34 -9.82 -8.84 -6.59
C GLN A 34 -10.95 -8.06 -5.88
N GLY A 35 -10.77 -6.74 -5.72
CA GLY A 35 -11.69 -5.87 -5.01
C GLY A 35 -11.59 -5.97 -3.48
N GLU A 36 -10.65 -6.74 -2.94
CA GLU A 36 -10.44 -6.82 -1.50
C GLU A 36 -9.66 -5.62 -0.98
N TYR A 37 -10.02 -5.11 0.21
CA TYR A 37 -9.25 -4.13 0.95
C TYR A 37 -8.64 -4.80 2.17
N VAL A 38 -7.33 -5.00 2.15
CA VAL A 38 -6.56 -5.68 3.20
C VAL A 38 -5.64 -4.68 3.90
N ALA A 39 -5.65 -4.68 5.22
CA ALA A 39 -4.64 -3.99 6.02
C ALA A 39 -3.63 -5.00 6.58
N ILE A 40 -2.35 -4.62 6.61
CA ILE A 40 -1.27 -5.37 7.25
C ILE A 40 -0.80 -4.58 8.46
N MET A 41 -0.91 -5.18 9.63
CA MET A 41 -0.50 -4.60 10.91
C MET A 41 0.60 -5.43 11.58
N GLY A 42 1.30 -4.82 12.51
CA GLY A 42 2.35 -5.46 13.31
C GLY A 42 3.28 -4.43 13.93
N GLU A 43 4.12 -4.85 14.86
CA GLU A 43 5.09 -4.02 15.54
C GLU A 43 6.17 -3.46 14.59
N SER A 44 6.91 -2.45 15.06
CA SER A 44 8.09 -1.98 14.32
C SER A 44 9.10 -3.12 14.17
N GLY A 45 9.69 -3.26 13.00
CA GLY A 45 10.64 -4.35 12.71
C GLY A 45 10.02 -5.71 12.39
N SER A 46 8.70 -5.88 12.42
CA SER A 46 8.04 -7.18 12.12
C SER A 46 8.12 -7.64 10.65
N GLY A 47 8.70 -6.82 9.74
CA GLY A 47 8.88 -7.18 8.34
C GLY A 47 7.88 -6.54 7.36
N LYS A 48 6.95 -5.66 7.81
CA LYS A 48 5.92 -5.04 6.97
C LYS A 48 6.47 -4.30 5.74
N SER A 49 7.43 -3.39 5.95
CA SER A 49 8.02 -2.62 4.84
C SER A 49 8.83 -3.52 3.90
N THR A 50 9.50 -4.55 4.43
CA THR A 50 10.17 -5.57 3.61
C THR A 50 9.16 -6.31 2.73
N LEU A 51 8.05 -6.75 3.31
CA LEU A 51 6.98 -7.41 2.56
C LEU A 51 6.42 -6.47 1.48
N LEU A 52 6.09 -5.22 1.86
CA LEU A 52 5.56 -4.24 0.93
C LEU A 52 6.51 -3.99 -0.26
N ASN A 53 7.82 -3.88 0.00
CA ASN A 53 8.83 -3.71 -1.05
C ASN A 53 8.88 -4.91 -2.01
N ILE A 54 8.72 -6.13 -1.50
CA ILE A 54 8.65 -7.33 -2.33
C ILE A 54 7.37 -7.32 -3.18
N LEU A 55 6.22 -6.98 -2.60
CA LEU A 55 4.94 -6.88 -3.31
C LEU A 55 4.95 -5.77 -4.36
N ALA A 56 5.67 -4.69 -4.09
CA ALA A 56 5.90 -3.59 -5.03
C ALA A 56 6.90 -3.93 -6.14
N ALA A 57 7.50 -5.11 -6.12
CA ALA A 57 8.59 -5.51 -7.01
C ALA A 57 9.78 -4.52 -6.97
N LEU A 58 10.03 -3.92 -5.81
CA LEU A 58 11.21 -3.08 -5.49
C LEU A 58 12.34 -3.93 -4.90
N ASP A 59 12.01 -5.07 -4.29
CA ASP A 59 12.94 -6.05 -3.77
C ASP A 59 12.50 -7.47 -4.17
N LYS A 60 13.41 -8.43 -4.06
CA LYS A 60 13.13 -9.84 -4.37
C LYS A 60 13.14 -10.66 -3.10
N PRO A 61 12.26 -11.66 -2.95
CA PRO A 61 12.37 -12.61 -1.86
C PRO A 61 13.64 -13.43 -2.01
N THR A 62 14.19 -13.91 -0.88
CA THR A 62 15.30 -14.89 -0.88
C THR A 62 14.78 -16.26 -1.30
N GLU A 63 13.59 -16.63 -0.82
CA GLU A 63 12.88 -17.85 -1.17
C GLU A 63 11.38 -17.57 -1.29
N GLY A 64 10.65 -18.49 -1.91
CA GLY A 64 9.21 -18.35 -2.15
C GLY A 64 8.89 -17.55 -3.42
N LYS A 65 7.60 -17.24 -3.62
CA LYS A 65 7.11 -16.60 -4.84
C LYS A 65 5.97 -15.64 -4.53
N VAL A 66 5.87 -14.60 -5.35
CA VAL A 66 4.74 -13.67 -5.37
C VAL A 66 4.15 -13.66 -6.77
N PHE A 67 2.85 -13.87 -6.86
CA PHE A 67 2.11 -13.82 -8.12
C PHE A 67 1.13 -12.64 -8.10
N LEU A 68 1.08 -11.89 -9.18
CA LEU A 68 0.04 -10.91 -9.46
C LEU A 68 -0.71 -11.37 -10.72
N LYS A 69 -2.00 -11.73 -10.58
CA LYS A 69 -2.79 -12.37 -11.66
C LYS A 69 -2.00 -13.48 -12.36
N GLU A 70 -1.64 -14.52 -11.65
CA GLU A 70 -0.89 -15.68 -12.20
C GLU A 70 0.54 -15.36 -12.69
N LYS A 71 0.91 -14.07 -12.83
CA LYS A 71 2.26 -13.68 -13.24
C LYS A 71 3.22 -13.71 -12.06
N ASP A 72 4.18 -14.61 -12.11
CA ASP A 72 5.25 -14.73 -11.13
C ASP A 72 6.18 -13.50 -11.22
N LEU A 73 6.23 -12.68 -10.17
CA LEU A 73 7.04 -11.46 -10.14
C LEU A 73 8.54 -11.75 -10.23
N SER A 74 8.99 -12.92 -9.75
CA SER A 74 10.41 -13.31 -9.83
C SER A 74 10.89 -13.55 -11.27
N LYS A 75 9.95 -13.83 -12.19
CA LYS A 75 10.23 -14.07 -13.63
C LYS A 75 10.19 -12.81 -14.49
N VAL A 76 9.76 -11.68 -13.94
CA VAL A 76 9.77 -10.40 -14.67
C VAL A 76 11.22 -9.95 -14.84
N LYS A 77 11.63 -9.73 -16.09
CA LYS A 77 13.00 -9.28 -16.41
C LYS A 77 13.24 -7.88 -15.87
N GLU A 78 14.45 -7.59 -15.41
CA GLU A 78 14.84 -6.31 -14.82
C GLU A 78 14.45 -5.11 -15.70
N LYS A 79 14.71 -5.20 -16.99
CA LYS A 79 14.38 -4.16 -17.97
C LYS A 79 12.86 -3.92 -18.15
N GLU A 80 12.04 -4.90 -17.79
CA GLU A 80 10.57 -4.85 -17.90
C GLU A 80 9.91 -4.45 -16.57
N MET A 81 10.68 -4.52 -15.46
CA MET A 81 10.15 -4.34 -14.11
C MET A 81 9.56 -2.94 -13.88
N ALA A 82 10.20 -1.89 -14.41
CA ALA A 82 9.69 -0.52 -14.29
C ALA A 82 8.34 -0.36 -15.01
N ALA A 83 8.21 -0.91 -16.22
CA ALA A 83 6.97 -0.91 -16.97
C ALA A 83 5.90 -1.78 -16.28
N PHE A 84 6.28 -2.92 -15.72
CA PHE A 84 5.38 -3.78 -14.95
C PHE A 84 4.80 -3.03 -13.75
N ARG A 85 5.63 -2.40 -12.90
CA ARG A 85 5.17 -1.60 -11.77
C ARG A 85 4.19 -0.52 -12.22
N ARG A 86 4.58 0.30 -13.19
CA ARG A 86 3.77 1.43 -13.69
C ARG A 86 2.41 1.00 -14.21
N ASN A 87 2.33 -0.16 -14.86
CA ASN A 87 1.10 -0.61 -15.51
C ASN A 87 0.18 -1.45 -14.60
N ASN A 88 0.70 -1.97 -13.48
CA ASN A 88 -0.05 -2.91 -12.65
C ASN A 88 -0.19 -2.46 -11.19
N LEU A 89 0.69 -1.60 -10.71
CA LEU A 89 0.75 -1.20 -9.30
C LEU A 89 0.57 0.31 -9.16
N GLY A 90 -0.28 0.73 -8.22
CA GLY A 90 -0.30 2.09 -7.68
C GLY A 90 0.43 2.11 -6.34
N PHE A 91 1.11 3.20 -6.02
CA PHE A 91 1.82 3.31 -4.76
C PHE A 91 1.55 4.65 -4.06
N VAL A 92 1.13 4.56 -2.79
CA VAL A 92 0.89 5.71 -1.90
C VAL A 92 1.83 5.60 -0.71
N PHE A 93 2.74 6.57 -0.56
CA PHE A 93 3.74 6.61 0.50
C PHE A 93 3.31 7.53 1.65
N GLN A 94 3.89 7.32 2.82
CA GLN A 94 3.72 8.17 3.99
C GLN A 94 4.14 9.63 3.71
N ASP A 95 5.30 9.82 3.07
CA ASP A 95 5.89 11.13 2.79
C ASP A 95 5.47 11.72 1.43
N PHE A 96 4.31 11.28 0.89
CA PHE A 96 3.73 11.71 -0.39
C PHE A 96 4.59 11.39 -1.61
N ASN A 97 5.91 11.54 -1.54
CA ASN A 97 6.89 11.39 -2.62
C ASN A 97 6.50 12.17 -3.90
N LEU A 98 6.02 13.40 -3.72
CA LEU A 98 5.79 14.34 -4.81
C LEU A 98 7.09 15.06 -5.14
N LEU A 99 7.28 15.37 -6.42
CA LEU A 99 8.41 16.17 -6.89
C LEU A 99 8.08 17.64 -6.72
N ASP A 100 8.82 18.37 -5.87
CA ASP A 100 8.56 19.77 -5.53
C ASP A 100 8.76 20.74 -6.71
N THR A 101 9.52 20.33 -7.72
CA THR A 101 9.75 21.10 -8.95
C THR A 101 8.62 20.97 -9.97
N PHE A 102 7.64 20.12 -9.72
CA PHE A 102 6.50 19.85 -10.60
C PHE A 102 5.20 20.32 -9.95
N SER A 103 4.25 20.80 -10.76
CA SER A 103 2.89 21.05 -10.31
C SER A 103 2.23 19.74 -9.82
N LEU A 104 1.10 19.82 -9.09
CA LEU A 104 0.35 18.63 -8.73
C LEU A 104 -0.14 17.88 -9.98
N LYS A 105 -0.54 18.60 -11.03
CA LYS A 105 -0.91 18.04 -12.33
C LYS A 105 0.23 17.24 -12.95
N ASP A 106 1.42 17.80 -13.01
CA ASP A 106 2.59 17.12 -13.59
C ASP A 106 3.01 15.90 -12.77
N ASN A 107 2.95 16.00 -11.44
CA ASN A 107 3.17 14.85 -10.56
C ASN A 107 2.20 13.71 -10.84
N ILE A 108 0.90 14.03 -11.02
CA ILE A 108 -0.14 13.02 -11.31
C ILE A 108 0.05 12.45 -12.71
N PHE A 109 0.46 13.26 -13.70
CA PHE A 109 0.68 12.81 -15.07
C PHE A 109 1.93 11.97 -15.26
N LEU A 110 2.91 12.06 -14.35
CA LEU A 110 4.21 11.42 -14.51
C LEU A 110 4.16 9.94 -14.95
N PRO A 111 3.37 9.04 -14.34
CA PRO A 111 3.30 7.65 -14.77
C PRO A 111 2.70 7.50 -16.19
N LEU A 112 1.79 8.37 -16.59
CA LEU A 112 1.20 8.36 -17.93
C LEU A 112 2.18 8.89 -18.99
N VAL A 113 2.94 9.93 -18.67
CA VAL A 113 4.01 10.47 -19.53
C VAL A 113 5.07 9.38 -19.78
N LEU A 114 5.51 8.69 -18.73
CA LEU A 114 6.45 7.57 -18.83
C LEU A 114 5.91 6.36 -19.60
N SER A 115 4.58 6.28 -19.78
CA SER A 115 3.91 5.26 -20.61
C SER A 115 3.69 5.69 -22.04
N GLY A 116 4.07 6.93 -22.41
CA GLY A 116 3.83 7.48 -23.75
C GLY A 116 2.36 7.79 -24.03
N THR A 117 1.54 8.01 -22.99
CA THR A 117 0.12 8.34 -23.15
C THR A 117 -0.05 9.73 -23.75
N TYR A 118 -0.93 9.89 -24.72
CA TYR A 118 -1.21 11.20 -25.32
C TYR A 118 -1.87 12.15 -24.33
N TYR A 119 -1.50 13.44 -24.38
CA TYR A 119 -1.94 14.48 -23.45
C TYR A 119 -3.48 14.55 -23.31
N ARG A 120 -4.23 14.48 -24.42
CA ARG A 120 -5.69 14.48 -24.39
C ARG A 120 -6.28 13.34 -23.55
N GLU A 121 -5.65 12.17 -23.61
CA GLU A 121 -6.07 11.02 -22.79
C GLU A 121 -5.69 11.20 -21.31
N MET A 122 -4.54 11.82 -21.04
CA MET A 122 -4.15 12.16 -19.67
C MET A 122 -5.16 13.11 -19.02
N GLU A 123 -5.57 14.17 -19.72
CA GLU A 123 -6.59 15.10 -19.23
C GLU A 123 -7.95 14.44 -19.04
N ARG A 124 -8.36 13.58 -19.96
CA ARG A 124 -9.61 12.82 -19.87
C ARG A 124 -9.68 11.97 -18.59
N ARG A 125 -8.55 11.39 -18.17
CA ARG A 125 -8.46 10.61 -16.93
C ARG A 125 -8.35 11.51 -15.70
N LEU A 126 -7.62 12.59 -15.79
CA LEU A 126 -7.35 13.46 -14.65
C LEU A 126 -8.58 14.23 -14.16
N LEU A 127 -9.35 14.82 -15.07
CA LEU A 127 -10.42 15.76 -14.69
C LEU A 127 -11.47 15.14 -13.76
N PRO A 128 -12.07 13.96 -14.06
CA PRO A 128 -13.03 13.34 -13.15
C PRO A 128 -12.35 12.90 -11.83
N LEU A 129 -11.16 12.37 -11.89
CA LEU A 129 -10.41 11.94 -10.72
C LEU A 129 -10.06 13.12 -9.79
N ALA A 130 -9.61 14.24 -10.35
CA ALA A 130 -9.28 15.44 -9.58
C ALA A 130 -10.51 16.09 -8.92
N ASP A 131 -11.67 15.96 -9.54
CA ASP A 131 -12.95 16.43 -9.01
C ASP A 131 -13.39 15.56 -7.83
N GLU A 132 -13.36 14.23 -7.99
CA GLU A 132 -13.64 13.25 -6.94
C GLU A 132 -12.73 13.42 -5.73
N LEU A 133 -11.44 13.63 -5.96
CA LEU A 133 -10.44 13.82 -4.91
C LEU A 133 -10.43 15.24 -4.31
N GLY A 134 -11.24 16.16 -4.83
CA GLY A 134 -11.33 17.54 -4.36
C GLY A 134 -10.03 18.33 -4.53
N ILE A 135 -9.25 18.05 -5.57
CA ILE A 135 -7.97 18.72 -5.87
C ILE A 135 -7.96 19.48 -7.20
N LYS A 136 -9.09 19.54 -7.91
CA LYS A 136 -9.21 20.15 -9.24
C LYS A 136 -8.67 21.58 -9.30
N ASN A 137 -9.01 22.38 -8.29
CA ASN A 137 -8.57 23.79 -8.20
C ASN A 137 -7.10 23.94 -7.73
N LEU A 138 -6.42 22.83 -7.46
CA LEU A 138 -5.06 22.80 -6.95
C LEU A 138 -4.06 22.26 -7.99
N LEU A 139 -4.54 21.81 -9.15
CA LEU A 139 -3.73 21.10 -10.14
C LEU A 139 -2.49 21.87 -10.60
N GLU A 140 -2.61 23.19 -10.75
CA GLU A 140 -1.50 24.06 -11.19
C GLU A 140 -0.59 24.53 -10.03
N LYS A 141 -0.92 24.17 -8.76
CA LYS A 141 -0.09 24.47 -7.60
C LYS A 141 1.04 23.49 -7.45
N TYR A 142 2.09 23.93 -6.77
CA TYR A 142 3.24 23.09 -6.41
C TYR A 142 3.03 22.42 -5.03
N PRO A 143 3.72 21.30 -4.72
CA PRO A 143 3.56 20.63 -3.45
C PRO A 143 3.75 21.53 -2.22
N TYR A 144 4.70 22.45 -2.25
CA TYR A 144 4.95 23.39 -1.13
C TYR A 144 3.85 24.44 -0.91
N GLU A 145 2.90 24.60 -1.85
CA GLU A 145 1.79 25.56 -1.77
C GLU A 145 0.50 24.96 -1.19
N VAL A 146 0.50 23.66 -0.88
CA VAL A 146 -0.70 22.94 -0.47
C VAL A 146 -0.50 22.20 0.86
N SER A 147 -1.60 21.91 1.56
CA SER A 147 -1.55 21.17 2.84
C SER A 147 -1.12 19.71 2.68
N GLY A 148 -0.69 19.06 3.78
CA GLY A 148 -0.33 17.63 3.78
C GLY A 148 -1.46 16.73 3.27
N GLY A 149 -2.71 16.97 3.68
CA GLY A 149 -3.86 16.22 3.18
C GLY A 149 -4.12 16.42 1.68
N GLN A 150 -3.84 17.64 1.14
CA GLN A 150 -3.94 17.91 -0.30
C GLN A 150 -2.80 17.23 -1.08
N LYS A 151 -1.57 17.23 -0.53
CA LYS A 151 -0.44 16.46 -1.10
C LYS A 151 -0.78 14.98 -1.18
N GLN A 152 -1.34 14.41 -0.12
CA GLN A 152 -1.68 12.99 -0.07
C GLN A 152 -2.77 12.64 -1.07
N ARG A 153 -3.79 13.48 -1.24
CA ARG A 153 -4.80 13.28 -2.30
C ARG A 153 -4.20 13.34 -3.70
N ALA A 154 -3.23 14.22 -3.96
CA ALA A 154 -2.50 14.24 -5.22
C ALA A 154 -1.62 12.98 -5.41
N ALA A 155 -0.99 12.47 -4.34
CA ALA A 155 -0.25 11.21 -4.37
C ALA A 155 -1.17 10.01 -4.66
N VAL A 156 -2.38 9.98 -4.08
CA VAL A 156 -3.41 8.98 -4.43
C VAL A 156 -3.83 9.11 -5.88
N ALA A 157 -4.12 10.34 -6.38
CA ALA A 157 -4.44 10.57 -7.78
C ALA A 157 -3.36 10.01 -8.71
N ARG A 158 -2.09 10.30 -8.43
CA ARG A 158 -0.94 9.75 -9.18
C ARG A 158 -0.91 8.22 -9.16
N ALA A 159 -1.24 7.61 -8.02
CA ALA A 159 -1.22 6.17 -7.86
C ALA A 159 -2.34 5.47 -8.66
N VAL A 160 -3.54 6.08 -8.76
CA VAL A 160 -4.72 5.44 -9.37
C VAL A 160 -4.98 5.86 -10.82
N ILE A 161 -4.36 6.93 -11.33
CA ILE A 161 -4.60 7.44 -12.70
C ILE A 161 -4.25 6.43 -13.79
N THR A 162 -3.35 5.50 -13.51
CA THR A 162 -2.98 4.40 -14.40
C THR A 162 -3.99 3.24 -14.36
N GLN A 163 -4.98 3.30 -13.48
CA GLN A 163 -5.94 2.22 -13.22
C GLN A 163 -5.22 0.90 -12.83
N PRO A 164 -4.42 0.92 -11.75
CA PRO A 164 -3.61 -0.23 -11.35
C PRO A 164 -4.48 -1.39 -10.90
N GLN A 165 -3.96 -2.60 -11.03
CA GLN A 165 -4.62 -3.81 -10.51
C GLN A 165 -4.60 -3.85 -8.97
N LEU A 166 -3.52 -3.36 -8.39
CA LEU A 166 -3.30 -3.34 -6.93
C LEU A 166 -2.77 -1.98 -6.50
N LEU A 167 -3.46 -1.36 -5.54
CA LEU A 167 -3.00 -0.17 -4.85
C LEU A 167 -2.28 -0.59 -3.56
N LEU A 168 -1.01 -0.26 -3.45
CA LEU A 168 -0.17 -0.46 -2.27
C LEU A 168 -0.07 0.86 -1.51
N ALA A 169 -0.31 0.85 -0.22
CA ALA A 169 -0.21 2.04 0.63
C ALA A 169 0.68 1.75 1.84
N ASP A 170 1.72 2.56 2.03
CA ASP A 170 2.64 2.48 3.16
C ASP A 170 2.37 3.63 4.13
N GLU A 171 1.79 3.31 5.28
CA GLU A 171 1.43 4.28 6.34
C GLU A 171 0.76 5.57 5.80
N PRO A 172 -0.28 5.47 4.95
CA PRO A 172 -0.76 6.60 4.15
C PRO A 172 -1.32 7.76 4.98
N THR A 173 -1.60 7.54 6.27
CA THR A 173 -2.10 8.53 7.22
C THR A 173 -1.05 9.05 8.19
N GLY A 174 0.19 8.52 8.15
CA GLY A 174 1.21 8.79 9.18
C GLY A 174 1.66 10.24 9.29
N ALA A 175 1.68 10.97 8.16
CA ALA A 175 2.07 12.39 8.10
C ALA A 175 0.87 13.36 8.15
N LEU A 176 -0.36 12.89 8.45
CA LEU A 176 -1.57 13.68 8.38
C LEU A 176 -2.15 14.00 9.77
N ASP A 177 -2.79 15.17 9.88
CA ASP A 177 -3.67 15.45 11.01
C ASP A 177 -4.92 14.53 11.01
N SER A 178 -5.60 14.47 12.15
CA SER A 178 -6.75 13.56 12.35
C SER A 178 -7.90 13.78 11.36
N LYS A 179 -8.12 15.02 10.88
CA LYS A 179 -9.18 15.36 9.92
C LYS A 179 -8.79 14.88 8.53
N ALA A 180 -7.59 15.22 8.06
CA ALA A 180 -7.08 14.79 6.77
C ALA A 180 -6.95 13.27 6.68
N ALA A 181 -6.50 12.61 7.76
CA ALA A 181 -6.44 11.15 7.85
C ALA A 181 -7.83 10.51 7.69
N LYS A 182 -8.86 11.05 8.36
CA LYS A 182 -10.24 10.56 8.22
C LYS A 182 -10.78 10.72 6.80
N GLU A 183 -10.51 11.86 6.16
CA GLU A 183 -10.91 12.11 4.78
C GLU A 183 -10.20 11.15 3.80
N LEU A 184 -8.91 10.92 4.00
CA LEU A 184 -8.15 9.96 3.18
C LEU A 184 -8.68 8.53 3.32
N LEU A 185 -9.00 8.08 4.53
CA LEU A 185 -9.54 6.72 4.75
C LEU A 185 -10.92 6.55 4.10
N LYS A 186 -11.77 7.58 4.10
CA LYS A 186 -13.03 7.58 3.35
C LYS A 186 -12.78 7.43 1.86
N LEU A 187 -11.76 8.12 1.34
CA LEU A 187 -11.36 8.02 -0.07
C LEU A 187 -10.92 6.60 -0.41
N PHE A 188 -10.08 5.95 0.41
CA PHE A 188 -9.71 4.55 0.19
C PHE A 188 -10.92 3.61 0.21
N THR A 189 -11.87 3.85 1.11
CA THR A 189 -13.13 3.09 1.15
C THR A 189 -13.93 3.28 -0.14
N SER A 190 -14.06 4.51 -0.66
CA SER A 190 -14.73 4.80 -1.95
C SER A 190 -14.04 4.08 -3.10
N LEU A 191 -12.74 4.24 -3.25
CA LEU A 191 -11.97 3.56 -4.30
C LEU A 191 -12.13 2.04 -4.25
N ASN A 192 -12.19 1.46 -3.04
CA ASN A 192 -12.42 0.03 -2.89
C ASN A 192 -13.84 -0.38 -3.29
N GLN A 193 -14.86 0.42 -2.94
CA GLN A 193 -16.25 0.19 -3.37
C GLN A 193 -16.39 0.25 -4.90
N ASP A 194 -15.57 1.06 -5.57
CA ASP A 194 -15.48 1.13 -7.04
C ASP A 194 -14.65 -0.02 -7.64
N GLY A 195 -14.26 -0.99 -6.81
CA GLY A 195 -13.59 -2.22 -7.25
C GLY A 195 -12.07 -2.21 -7.20
N GLN A 196 -11.43 -1.13 -6.70
CA GLN A 196 -9.99 -1.09 -6.54
C GLN A 196 -9.55 -2.05 -5.43
N THR A 197 -8.64 -2.97 -5.76
CA THR A 197 -7.97 -3.80 -4.75
C THR A 197 -6.92 -2.98 -4.03
N ILE A 198 -6.94 -3.01 -2.68
CA ILE A 198 -6.06 -2.20 -1.84
C ILE A 198 -5.35 -3.08 -0.82
N LEU A 199 -4.04 -2.90 -0.69
CA LEU A 199 -3.25 -3.46 0.39
C LEU A 199 -2.53 -2.31 1.10
N MET A 200 -2.91 -2.08 2.35
CA MET A 200 -2.39 -0.99 3.18
C MET A 200 -1.54 -1.56 4.32
N VAL A 201 -0.32 -1.09 4.45
CA VAL A 201 0.50 -1.31 5.66
C VAL A 201 0.24 -0.16 6.62
N THR A 202 -0.06 -0.45 7.88
CA THR A 202 -0.25 0.58 8.90
C THR A 202 -0.09 0.04 10.32
N HIS A 203 0.36 0.91 11.24
CA HIS A 203 0.29 0.68 12.68
C HIS A 203 -0.96 1.31 13.32
N SER A 204 -1.72 2.08 12.57
CA SER A 204 -2.95 2.74 13.05
C SER A 204 -4.12 1.76 13.05
N VAL A 205 -4.61 1.42 14.25
CA VAL A 205 -5.83 0.61 14.43
C VAL A 205 -7.03 1.25 13.71
N LYS A 206 -7.12 2.59 13.77
CA LYS A 206 -8.19 3.35 13.09
C LYS A 206 -8.10 3.21 11.57
N ALA A 207 -6.90 3.26 11.00
CA ALA A 207 -6.75 3.04 9.57
C ALA A 207 -7.09 1.59 9.18
N ALA A 208 -6.59 0.61 9.92
CA ALA A 208 -6.86 -0.79 9.68
C ALA A 208 -8.34 -1.17 9.82
N SER A 209 -9.11 -0.50 10.71
CA SER A 209 -10.54 -0.79 10.91
C SER A 209 -11.43 -0.44 9.70
N THR A 210 -10.91 0.34 8.75
CA THR A 210 -11.62 0.62 7.48
C THR A 210 -11.52 -0.54 6.49
N ALA A 211 -10.50 -1.39 6.59
CA ALA A 211 -10.29 -2.52 5.70
C ALA A 211 -11.30 -3.66 5.94
N GLY A 212 -11.53 -4.46 4.90
CA GLY A 212 -12.35 -5.67 4.95
C GLY A 212 -11.68 -6.83 5.66
N ARG A 213 -10.34 -6.86 5.68
CA ARG A 213 -9.52 -7.86 6.38
C ARG A 213 -8.25 -7.23 6.92
N VAL A 214 -7.81 -7.71 8.08
CA VAL A 214 -6.54 -7.32 8.70
C VAL A 214 -5.66 -8.55 8.88
N LEU A 215 -4.43 -8.47 8.39
CA LEU A 215 -3.37 -9.45 8.62
C LEU A 215 -2.41 -8.89 9.67
N PHE A 216 -2.06 -9.70 10.65
CA PHE A 216 -1.08 -9.34 11.68
C PHE A 216 0.24 -10.06 11.39
N ILE A 217 1.31 -9.27 11.25
CA ILE A 217 2.67 -9.78 11.10
C ILE A 217 3.41 -9.64 12.42
N LYS A 218 3.94 -10.76 12.91
CA LYS A 218 4.84 -10.84 14.07
C LYS A 218 6.06 -11.69 13.66
N ASP A 219 7.26 -11.22 13.97
CA ASP A 219 8.54 -11.93 13.74
C ASP A 219 8.72 -12.46 12.31
N GLY A 220 8.30 -11.67 11.32
CA GLY A 220 8.39 -11.99 9.91
C GLY A 220 7.40 -13.04 9.40
N ARG A 221 6.32 -13.33 10.14
CA ARG A 221 5.26 -14.29 9.75
C ARG A 221 3.88 -13.66 9.83
N VAL A 222 2.95 -14.16 9.02
CA VAL A 222 1.52 -13.87 9.24
C VAL A 222 1.07 -14.70 10.43
N PHE A 223 0.87 -14.03 11.56
CA PHE A 223 0.53 -14.66 12.84
C PHE A 223 -0.98 -14.88 13.00
N HIS A 224 -1.78 -13.88 12.58
CA HIS A 224 -3.23 -13.91 12.75
C HIS A 224 -3.92 -13.09 11.67
N GLN A 225 -5.22 -13.32 11.48
CA GLN A 225 -6.04 -12.52 10.58
C GLN A 225 -7.45 -12.33 11.11
N ILE A 226 -8.03 -11.17 10.83
CA ILE A 226 -9.40 -10.80 11.19
C ILE A 226 -10.16 -10.37 9.93
N TYR A 227 -11.34 -10.91 9.74
CA TYR A 227 -12.29 -10.47 8.74
C TYR A 227 -13.33 -9.55 9.36
N LYS A 228 -13.64 -8.45 8.68
CA LYS A 228 -14.65 -7.47 9.11
C LYS A 228 -16.06 -8.06 9.02
N GLY A 229 -16.39 -8.73 7.91
CA GLY A 229 -17.72 -9.25 7.68
C GLY A 229 -18.80 -8.16 7.89
N ASN A 230 -19.76 -8.44 8.76
CA ASN A 230 -20.86 -7.51 9.11
C ASN A 230 -20.50 -6.57 10.28
N LEU A 231 -19.27 -6.53 10.76
CA LEU A 231 -18.86 -5.65 11.84
C LEU A 231 -18.86 -4.18 11.38
N SER A 232 -19.34 -3.29 12.26
CA SER A 232 -19.14 -1.86 12.09
C SER A 232 -17.64 -1.50 12.23
N GLU A 233 -17.26 -0.31 11.77
CA GLU A 233 -15.90 0.21 11.94
C GLU A 233 -15.46 0.22 13.42
N THR A 234 -16.38 0.61 14.34
CA THR A 234 -16.10 0.65 15.78
C THR A 234 -15.88 -0.76 16.35
N GLN A 235 -16.68 -1.75 15.95
CA GLN A 235 -16.50 -3.13 16.38
C GLN A 235 -15.19 -3.73 15.83
N MET A 236 -14.86 -3.41 14.56
CA MET A 236 -13.61 -3.83 13.96
C MET A 236 -12.41 -3.19 14.66
N TYR A 237 -12.50 -1.89 14.99
CA TYR A 237 -11.48 -1.17 15.77
C TYR A 237 -11.23 -1.87 17.12
N GLN A 238 -12.28 -2.18 17.87
CA GLN A 238 -12.16 -2.85 19.17
C GLN A 238 -11.48 -4.21 19.03
N LYS A 239 -11.96 -5.02 18.07
CA LYS A 239 -11.41 -6.36 17.81
C LYS A 239 -9.93 -6.32 17.43
N ILE A 240 -9.51 -5.34 16.62
CA ILE A 240 -8.10 -5.13 16.27
C ILE A 240 -7.29 -4.74 17.51
N SER A 241 -7.82 -3.79 18.33
CA SER A 241 -7.14 -3.34 19.55
C SER A 241 -6.91 -4.48 20.54
N ASP A 242 -7.95 -5.30 20.77
CA ASP A 242 -7.86 -6.46 21.66
C ASP A 242 -6.83 -7.48 21.15
N THR A 243 -6.83 -7.73 19.84
CA THR A 243 -5.87 -8.64 19.21
C THR A 243 -4.44 -8.10 19.33
N MET A 244 -4.21 -6.81 19.07
CA MET A 244 -2.88 -6.20 19.23
C MET A 244 -2.38 -6.33 20.67
N THR A 245 -3.26 -6.07 21.67
CA THR A 245 -2.91 -6.23 23.08
C THR A 245 -2.54 -7.68 23.40
N ALA A 246 -3.29 -8.66 22.91
CA ALA A 246 -3.00 -10.07 23.11
C ALA A 246 -1.67 -10.52 22.46
N ILE A 247 -1.37 -10.00 21.24
CA ILE A 247 -0.12 -10.30 20.54
C ILE A 247 1.09 -9.75 21.31
N THR A 248 0.96 -8.52 21.88
CA THR A 248 2.03 -7.89 22.66
C THR A 248 2.19 -8.56 24.02
N ALA A 249 1.10 -8.92 24.71
CA ALA A 249 1.14 -9.59 26.02
C ALA A 249 1.69 -11.04 25.92
N GLY A 250 1.34 -11.81 24.90
CA GLY A 250 1.83 -13.19 24.70
C GLY A 250 3.29 -13.27 24.25
N GLY A 251 3.98 -12.17 24.01
CA GLY A 251 5.43 -12.13 23.76
C GLY A 251 6.28 -11.93 25.03
N ALA A 252 5.65 -11.72 26.20
CA ALA A 252 6.35 -11.54 27.47
C ALA A 252 6.63 -12.86 28.22
N ASP A 253 6.06 -13.99 27.75
CA ASP A 253 6.21 -15.28 28.41
C ASP A 253 7.28 -16.20 27.76
N ASP A 254 7.98 -15.73 26.71
CA ASP A 254 9.00 -16.51 25.98
C ASP A 254 10.43 -15.95 26.12
N GLU A 255 10.74 -15.15 27.20
CA GLU A 255 12.10 -14.73 27.57
C GLU A 255 12.62 -15.45 28.82
#